data_bf3cfdeadd7b0025b129977040649f60
#
_entry.id   bf3cfdeadd7b0025b129977040649f60
#
_cell.length_a   1.000
_cell.length_b   1.000
_cell.length_c   1.000
_cell.angle_alpha   90.00
_cell.angle_beta   90.00
_cell.angle_gamma   90.00
#
_symmetry.space_group_name_H-M   'P 1'
#
loop_
_entity.id
_entity.type
_entity.pdbx_description
1 polymer ?
#
loop_
_entity_poly.entity_id
_entity_poly.type
_entity_poly.pdbx_seq_one_letter_code
_entity_poly.pdbx_strand_id
1 'polypeptide(L)'
;MNTGKHFLFWLFIMQLISVVSCRSQPSTDQNMQNANLINRKPVVAGQFYPGRKDELNAQLIRLFAEATPKKTSKDILAVISPHAGYVFSGQVAASSFNQVDARKKYDIVFVIGSSHRTMFDGASVYNKGNYETPLGMIEVDLETANLLINKNDVFRYRSDAHDYEHSLEVQLPFLQHILETDFKIVPIIIATQSRNTVKKIAEALKPYFTKENLFVISTDFSHYPDYEDAVKVDKATADAIVSGIPEELLATLRKNEQKGIPNLATCLCGWTSVLTLMYITEGMSGISYMPVEYRNSGDAKHYGDKSRVVGYYSIVVVAGNNNPSENESSEQTGNDELKLSVKDKQKLLE
;
A
#
# COMPACT_ATOMS: atom_id res chain seq x y z
N MET A 1 -100.12 21.05 -8.72
CA MET A 1 -99.39 20.63 -9.89
C MET A 1 -98.20 21.57 -10.00
N ASN A 2 -97.06 21.16 -9.60
CA ASN A 2 -95.81 21.45 -10.34
C ASN A 2 -94.61 20.94 -9.57
N THR A 3 -93.83 20.20 -10.26
CA THR A 3 -92.69 19.44 -9.79
C THR A 3 -91.42 20.34 -9.82
N GLY A 4 -90.72 20.46 -8.68
CA GLY A 4 -89.41 21.11 -8.57
C GLY A 4 -88.30 20.09 -8.57
N LYS A 5 -87.36 20.19 -9.51
CA LYS A 5 -86.16 19.41 -9.61
C LYS A 5 -85.07 20.04 -8.78
N HIS A 6 -84.51 19.31 -7.80
CA HIS A 6 -83.32 19.67 -7.07
C HIS A 6 -82.10 19.29 -7.87
N PHE A 7 -81.20 20.27 -8.18
CA PHE A 7 -79.92 20.12 -8.79
C PHE A 7 -78.88 20.15 -7.67
N LEU A 8 -78.23 19.04 -7.34
CA LEU A 8 -77.14 18.96 -6.41
C LEU A 8 -75.83 19.37 -7.16
N PHE A 9 -75.16 20.43 -6.68
CA PHE A 9 -73.89 20.88 -7.14
C PHE A 9 -72.85 20.21 -6.28
N TRP A 10 -72.02 19.30 -6.85
CA TRP A 10 -70.82 18.70 -6.19
C TRP A 10 -69.65 19.62 -6.41
N LEU A 11 -69.20 20.26 -5.33
CA LEU A 11 -67.89 20.98 -5.30
C LEU A 11 -66.76 19.95 -5.10
N PHE A 12 -65.97 19.71 -6.11
CA PHE A 12 -64.70 19.01 -6.02
C PHE A 12 -63.66 19.98 -5.46
N ILE A 13 -63.27 19.81 -4.20
CA ILE A 13 -62.08 20.47 -3.61
C ILE A 13 -60.87 19.66 -4.00
N MET A 14 -60.11 20.18 -4.95
CA MET A 14 -58.78 19.67 -5.30
C MET A 14 -57.79 20.15 -4.25
N GLN A 15 -57.41 19.29 -3.30
CA GLN A 15 -56.28 19.55 -2.40
C GLN A 15 -54.99 19.40 -3.17
N LEU A 16 -54.30 20.51 -3.46
CA LEU A 16 -52.92 20.54 -3.89
C LEU A 16 -52.04 20.11 -2.71
N ILE A 17 -51.54 18.89 -2.74
CA ILE A 17 -50.47 18.45 -1.85
C ILE A 17 -49.16 19.01 -2.41
N SER A 18 -48.70 20.11 -1.81
CA SER A 18 -47.34 20.64 -2.05
C SER A 18 -46.35 19.70 -1.39
N VAL A 19 -45.70 18.85 -2.17
CA VAL A 19 -44.53 18.09 -1.71
C VAL A 19 -43.38 19.08 -1.53
N VAL A 20 -43.20 19.54 -0.30
CA VAL A 20 -41.98 20.28 0.09
C VAL A 20 -40.84 19.28 0.12
N SER A 21 -40.05 19.27 -0.94
CA SER A 21 -38.80 18.53 -0.98
C SER A 21 -37.82 19.22 -0.01
N CYS A 22 -37.73 18.68 1.21
CA CYS A 22 -36.65 19.05 2.12
C CYS A 22 -35.33 18.60 1.51
N ARG A 23 -34.68 19.49 0.75
CA ARG A 23 -33.25 19.39 0.53
C ARG A 23 -32.60 19.68 1.88
N SER A 24 -32.06 18.63 2.53
CA SER A 24 -31.20 18.79 3.70
C SER A 24 -30.00 19.65 3.28
N GLN A 25 -29.98 20.89 3.74
CA GLN A 25 -28.75 21.70 3.69
C GLN A 25 -27.72 21.01 4.60
N PRO A 26 -26.45 20.90 4.16
CA PRO A 26 -25.42 20.42 5.04
C PRO A 26 -25.38 21.27 6.32
N SER A 27 -25.29 20.62 7.46
CA SER A 27 -25.26 21.29 8.77
C SER A 27 -24.12 22.30 8.81
N THR A 28 -24.35 23.44 9.45
CA THR A 28 -23.33 24.50 9.66
C THR A 28 -22.05 23.97 10.29
N ASP A 29 -22.11 22.89 11.06
CA ASP A 29 -20.94 22.24 11.67
C ASP A 29 -20.03 21.53 10.64
N GLN A 30 -20.57 20.94 9.59
CA GLN A 30 -19.75 20.36 8.49
C GLN A 30 -19.05 21.45 7.67
N ASN A 31 -19.69 22.58 7.46
CA ASN A 31 -19.07 23.72 6.75
C ASN A 31 -17.98 24.41 7.60
N MET A 32 -18.11 24.46 8.93
CA MET A 32 -17.05 25.02 9.81
C MET A 32 -15.87 24.07 9.98
N GLN A 33 -16.06 22.74 9.96
CA GLN A 33 -14.96 21.77 9.97
C GLN A 33 -14.12 21.81 8.69
N ASN A 34 -14.75 22.03 7.53
CA ASN A 34 -14.04 22.14 6.25
C ASN A 34 -13.26 23.45 6.05
N ALA A 35 -13.58 24.51 6.78
CA ALA A 35 -12.95 25.82 6.63
C ALA A 35 -11.50 25.89 7.17
N ASN A 36 -11.04 24.88 7.94
CA ASN A 36 -9.72 24.86 8.58
C ASN A 36 -8.82 23.68 8.10
N LEU A 37 -9.21 22.98 7.02
CA LEU A 37 -8.38 21.88 6.53
C LEU A 37 -7.13 22.39 5.82
N ILE A 38 -5.97 21.85 6.19
CA ILE A 38 -4.69 22.10 5.52
C ILE A 38 -4.39 20.88 4.65
N ASN A 39 -4.63 21.02 3.34
CA ASN A 39 -4.33 19.93 2.43
C ASN A 39 -2.83 19.85 2.14
N ARG A 40 -2.29 18.65 2.16
CA ARG A 40 -0.90 18.39 1.84
C ARG A 40 -0.72 18.39 0.31
N LYS A 41 0.04 19.37 -0.17
CA LYS A 41 0.38 19.52 -1.59
C LYS A 41 1.44 18.51 -2.02
N PRO A 42 1.46 18.08 -3.30
CA PRO A 42 2.54 17.24 -3.81
C PRO A 42 3.86 18.02 -3.80
N VAL A 43 4.96 17.36 -3.36
CA VAL A 43 6.28 17.98 -3.25
C VAL A 43 7.31 17.38 -4.20
N VAL A 44 7.03 16.20 -4.78
CA VAL A 44 7.91 15.53 -5.76
C VAL A 44 7.24 15.36 -7.14
N ALA A 45 6.05 15.92 -7.34
CA ALA A 45 5.44 16.02 -8.66
C ALA A 45 6.31 16.86 -9.61
N GLY A 46 6.52 16.37 -10.84
CA GLY A 46 7.45 16.94 -11.81
C GLY A 46 8.92 16.53 -11.59
N GLN A 47 9.23 15.77 -10.53
CA GLN A 47 10.56 15.24 -10.24
C GLN A 47 10.58 13.72 -10.18
N PHE A 48 9.77 13.10 -9.31
CA PHE A 48 9.69 11.63 -9.17
C PHE A 48 8.67 11.03 -10.14
N TYR A 49 7.66 11.77 -10.48
CA TYR A 49 6.61 11.42 -11.44
C TYR A 49 6.09 12.70 -12.14
N PRO A 50 5.40 12.61 -13.30
CA PRO A 50 4.93 13.78 -14.04
C PRO A 50 4.04 14.68 -13.19
N GLY A 51 4.30 15.99 -13.27
CA GLY A 51 3.52 17.01 -12.56
C GLY A 51 2.18 17.34 -13.23
N ARG A 52 1.93 16.88 -14.47
CA ARG A 52 0.70 17.10 -15.23
C ARG A 52 -0.16 15.84 -15.23
N LYS A 53 -1.47 16.02 -15.06
CA LYS A 53 -2.45 14.94 -14.99
C LYS A 53 -2.42 14.02 -16.20
N ASP A 54 -2.41 14.57 -17.39
CA ASP A 54 -2.40 13.83 -18.66
C ASP A 54 -1.13 12.99 -18.84
N GLU A 55 0.03 13.57 -18.53
CA GLU A 55 1.32 12.89 -18.61
C GLU A 55 1.43 11.78 -17.57
N LEU A 56 0.97 12.04 -16.33
CA LEU A 56 0.97 11.06 -15.24
C LEU A 56 0.05 9.87 -15.55
N ASN A 57 -1.16 10.13 -16.05
CA ASN A 57 -2.07 9.07 -16.49
C ASN A 57 -1.45 8.22 -17.61
N ALA A 58 -0.84 8.86 -18.61
CA ALA A 58 -0.18 8.13 -19.70
C ALA A 58 0.99 7.26 -19.19
N GLN A 59 1.74 7.75 -18.20
CA GLN A 59 2.81 6.96 -17.58
C GLN A 59 2.26 5.79 -16.79
N LEU A 60 1.23 5.99 -15.95
CA LEU A 60 0.60 4.92 -15.17
C LEU A 60 0.04 3.83 -16.07
N ILE A 61 -0.67 4.17 -17.15
CA ILE A 61 -1.16 3.20 -18.14
C ILE A 61 -0.02 2.32 -18.67
N ARG A 62 1.13 2.91 -19.04
CA ARG A 62 2.29 2.15 -19.50
C ARG A 62 2.87 1.25 -18.41
N LEU A 63 3.04 1.78 -17.19
CA LEU A 63 3.59 1.03 -16.06
C LEU A 63 2.72 -0.18 -15.71
N PHE A 64 1.39 -0.02 -15.68
CA PHE A 64 0.47 -1.13 -15.44
C PHE A 64 0.40 -2.13 -16.59
N ALA A 65 0.58 -1.68 -17.84
CA ALA A 65 0.66 -2.58 -18.99
C ALA A 65 1.94 -3.46 -18.97
N GLU A 66 3.02 -2.95 -18.38
CA GLU A 66 4.31 -3.66 -18.23
C GLU A 66 4.41 -4.39 -16.87
N ALA A 67 3.46 -4.18 -15.95
CA ALA A 67 3.48 -4.75 -14.61
C ALA A 67 3.27 -6.28 -14.63
N THR A 68 3.82 -6.93 -13.62
CA THR A 68 3.58 -8.38 -13.40
C THR A 68 2.08 -8.65 -13.29
N PRO A 69 1.53 -9.60 -14.07
CA PRO A 69 0.12 -9.97 -14.01
C PRO A 69 -0.30 -10.45 -12.62
N LYS A 70 -1.59 -10.40 -12.34
CA LYS A 70 -2.15 -10.86 -11.06
C LYS A 70 -1.79 -12.32 -10.80
N LYS A 71 -1.09 -12.59 -9.70
CA LYS A 71 -0.55 -13.93 -9.34
C LYS A 71 -1.52 -14.76 -8.49
N THR A 72 -2.53 -14.12 -7.89
CA THR A 72 -3.43 -14.80 -6.97
C THR A 72 -4.83 -14.20 -7.02
N SER A 73 -5.83 -15.03 -6.74
CA SER A 73 -7.22 -14.60 -6.51
C SER A 73 -7.53 -14.36 -5.03
N LYS A 74 -6.56 -14.58 -4.14
CA LYS A 74 -6.73 -14.36 -2.69
C LYS A 74 -6.84 -12.87 -2.38
N ASP A 75 -7.48 -12.54 -1.25
CA ASP A 75 -7.53 -11.17 -0.75
C ASP A 75 -6.13 -10.63 -0.45
N ILE A 76 -5.80 -9.49 -1.04
CA ILE A 76 -4.59 -8.73 -0.71
C ILE A 76 -4.91 -7.86 0.50
N LEU A 77 -4.15 -8.05 1.58
CA LEU A 77 -4.25 -7.28 2.82
C LEU A 77 -3.22 -6.17 2.89
N ALA A 78 -2.05 -6.41 2.30
CA ALA A 78 -1.00 -5.40 2.23
C ALA A 78 -0.17 -5.54 0.95
N VAL A 79 0.41 -4.41 0.53
CA VAL A 79 1.45 -4.34 -0.50
C VAL A 79 2.68 -3.68 0.09
N ILE A 80 3.87 -4.21 -0.21
CA ILE A 80 5.17 -3.57 0.01
C ILE A 80 5.61 -3.08 -1.36
N SER A 81 5.83 -1.76 -1.50
CA SER A 81 6.03 -1.09 -2.77
C SER A 81 7.18 -0.08 -2.67
N PRO A 82 8.05 0.03 -3.70
CA PRO A 82 9.13 0.99 -3.72
C PRO A 82 8.64 2.42 -3.90
N HIS A 83 9.52 3.40 -3.55
CA HIS A 83 9.20 4.82 -3.57
C HIS A 83 10.21 5.72 -4.27
N ALA A 84 11.11 5.16 -5.07
CA ALA A 84 11.97 5.95 -5.94
C ALA A 84 11.17 6.61 -7.08
N GLY A 85 11.84 7.45 -7.88
CA GLY A 85 11.21 8.04 -9.07
C GLY A 85 10.68 6.98 -10.05
N TYR A 86 9.54 7.23 -10.68
CA TYR A 86 8.82 6.26 -11.52
C TYR A 86 9.63 5.71 -12.68
N VAL A 87 10.62 6.45 -13.17
CA VAL A 87 11.53 5.96 -14.23
C VAL A 87 12.39 4.78 -13.77
N PHE A 88 12.60 4.63 -12.47
CA PHE A 88 13.39 3.55 -11.86
C PHE A 88 12.51 2.48 -11.25
N SER A 89 11.62 2.86 -10.34
CA SER A 89 10.84 1.93 -9.52
C SER A 89 9.39 1.75 -9.94
N GLY A 90 8.88 2.59 -10.85
CA GLY A 90 7.46 2.66 -11.18
C GLY A 90 6.86 1.33 -11.68
N GLN A 91 7.62 0.53 -12.44
CA GLN A 91 7.14 -0.77 -12.90
C GLN A 91 6.97 -1.75 -11.74
N VAL A 92 7.93 -1.81 -10.81
CA VAL A 92 7.85 -2.67 -9.62
C VAL A 92 6.71 -2.21 -8.70
N ALA A 93 6.54 -0.89 -8.54
CA ALA A 93 5.39 -0.35 -7.82
C ALA A 93 4.07 -0.74 -8.48
N ALA A 94 3.92 -0.55 -9.80
CA ALA A 94 2.73 -0.97 -10.53
C ALA A 94 2.45 -2.48 -10.36
N SER A 95 3.48 -3.31 -10.31
CA SER A 95 3.34 -4.75 -10.07
C SER A 95 2.80 -5.08 -8.69
N SER A 96 3.12 -4.26 -7.66
CA SER A 96 2.50 -4.39 -6.33
C SER A 96 1.01 -4.12 -6.39
N PHE A 97 0.64 -2.97 -6.96
CA PHE A 97 -0.75 -2.53 -7.02
C PHE A 97 -1.61 -3.36 -7.99
N ASN A 98 -1.01 -3.93 -9.05
CA ASN A 98 -1.72 -4.81 -9.98
C ASN A 98 -2.22 -6.12 -9.34
N GLN A 99 -1.74 -6.48 -8.14
CA GLN A 99 -2.24 -7.62 -7.38
C GLN A 99 -3.55 -7.30 -6.65
N VAL A 100 -3.82 -6.02 -6.37
CA VAL A 100 -5.01 -5.56 -5.65
C VAL A 100 -6.28 -5.76 -6.50
N ASP A 101 -7.41 -6.03 -5.87
CA ASP A 101 -8.69 -6.06 -6.58
C ASP A 101 -9.20 -4.63 -6.80
N ALA A 102 -9.20 -4.19 -8.07
CA ALA A 102 -9.60 -2.85 -8.47
C ALA A 102 -11.05 -2.48 -8.07
N ARG A 103 -11.94 -3.48 -8.02
CA ARG A 103 -13.37 -3.30 -7.74
C ARG A 103 -13.72 -3.46 -6.26
N LYS A 104 -12.77 -3.94 -5.46
CA LYS A 104 -12.98 -4.07 -4.03
C LYS A 104 -13.06 -2.69 -3.39
N LYS A 105 -14.13 -2.45 -2.64
CA LYS A 105 -14.24 -1.26 -1.81
C LYS A 105 -13.45 -1.49 -0.52
N TYR A 106 -12.43 -0.68 -0.32
CA TYR A 106 -11.72 -0.62 0.95
C TYR A 106 -12.31 0.51 1.79
N ASP A 107 -12.49 0.25 3.08
CA ASP A 107 -12.94 1.28 4.02
C ASP A 107 -11.83 2.32 4.22
N ILE A 108 -10.60 1.84 4.45
CA ILE A 108 -9.42 2.69 4.66
C ILE A 108 -8.20 2.04 3.97
N VAL A 109 -7.37 2.90 3.35
CA VAL A 109 -6.03 2.53 2.89
C VAL A 109 -5.00 3.15 3.83
N PHE A 110 -4.32 2.34 4.63
CA PHE A 110 -3.21 2.77 5.49
C PHE A 110 -1.95 2.89 4.65
N VAL A 111 -1.43 4.10 4.46
CA VAL A 111 -0.18 4.34 3.72
C VAL A 111 0.92 4.63 4.71
N ILE A 112 1.89 3.71 4.82
CA ILE A 112 2.90 3.71 5.90
C ILE A 112 4.29 3.75 5.29
N GLY A 113 5.09 4.74 5.68
CA GLY A 113 6.49 4.90 5.29
C GLY A 113 7.37 5.20 6.50
N SER A 114 8.69 5.03 6.32
CA SER A 114 9.69 5.46 7.28
C SER A 114 10.18 6.86 6.94
N SER A 115 10.45 7.68 7.94
CA SER A 115 10.84 9.08 7.73
C SER A 115 12.23 9.21 7.12
N HIS A 116 12.35 10.03 6.07
CA HIS A 116 13.62 10.48 5.48
C HIS A 116 14.03 11.88 6.00
N ARG A 117 13.19 12.56 6.75
CA ARG A 117 13.35 13.99 7.08
C ARG A 117 13.57 14.28 8.55
N THR A 118 12.94 13.50 9.42
CA THR A 118 12.97 13.77 10.86
C THR A 118 13.05 12.48 11.66
N MET A 119 13.66 12.56 12.83
CA MET A 119 13.74 11.44 13.77
C MET A 119 13.13 11.84 15.11
N PHE A 120 12.21 11.02 15.60
CA PHE A 120 11.66 11.11 16.96
C PHE A 120 11.13 9.73 17.36
N ASP A 121 10.96 9.50 18.62
CA ASP A 121 10.40 8.22 19.09
C ASP A 121 8.88 8.21 18.90
N GLY A 122 8.43 7.39 17.93
CA GLY A 122 7.03 7.26 17.53
C GLY A 122 6.80 7.36 16.03
N ALA A 123 5.55 7.65 15.67
CA ALA A 123 5.11 7.89 14.31
C ALA A 123 4.22 9.13 14.22
N SER A 124 4.24 9.79 13.06
CA SER A 124 3.37 10.91 12.74
C SER A 124 2.21 10.45 11.86
N VAL A 125 0.99 10.77 12.28
CA VAL A 125 -0.23 10.53 11.49
C VAL A 125 -0.74 11.87 10.98
N TYR A 126 -1.00 11.97 9.67
CA TYR A 126 -1.54 13.20 9.09
C TYR A 126 -3.04 13.32 9.38
N ASN A 127 -3.43 14.40 10.08
CA ASN A 127 -4.81 14.65 10.48
C ASN A 127 -5.25 16.11 10.26
N LYS A 128 -4.65 16.81 9.30
CA LYS A 128 -4.90 18.25 9.09
C LYS A 128 -5.76 18.56 7.87
N GLY A 129 -5.96 17.62 6.99
CA GLY A 129 -6.69 17.77 5.74
C GLY A 129 -6.45 16.59 4.82
N ASN A 130 -6.58 16.81 3.54
CA ASN A 130 -6.47 15.79 2.51
C ASN A 130 -5.09 15.81 1.84
N TYR A 131 -4.79 14.81 1.02
CA TYR A 131 -3.61 14.78 0.16
C TYR A 131 -3.98 15.18 -1.26
N GLU A 132 -3.13 15.99 -1.91
CA GLU A 132 -3.30 16.36 -3.30
C GLU A 132 -2.25 15.66 -4.17
N THR A 133 -2.67 15.27 -5.37
CA THR A 133 -1.80 14.76 -6.44
C THR A 133 -2.19 15.46 -7.76
N PRO A 134 -1.41 15.35 -8.84
CA PRO A 134 -1.85 15.83 -10.14
C PRO A 134 -3.14 15.17 -10.65
N LEU A 135 -3.50 13.99 -10.15
CA LEU A 135 -4.74 13.29 -10.52
C LEU A 135 -5.97 13.80 -9.76
N GLY A 136 -5.77 14.51 -8.66
CA GLY A 136 -6.83 15.06 -7.83
C GLY A 136 -6.59 14.86 -6.34
N MET A 137 -7.60 15.16 -5.55
CA MET A 137 -7.56 15.06 -4.09
C MET A 137 -7.87 13.63 -3.62
N ILE A 138 -7.20 13.20 -2.56
CA ILE A 138 -7.48 11.96 -1.83
C ILE A 138 -7.88 12.34 -0.41
N GLU A 139 -9.04 11.88 0.00
CA GLU A 139 -9.57 12.14 1.33
C GLU A 139 -8.78 11.39 2.39
N VAL A 140 -8.41 12.09 3.47
CA VAL A 140 -7.85 11.47 4.68
C VAL A 140 -9.00 11.10 5.62
N ASP A 141 -8.99 9.89 6.15
CA ASP A 141 -9.90 9.49 7.22
C ASP A 141 -9.47 10.15 8.52
N LEU A 142 -9.96 11.38 8.73
CA LEU A 142 -9.61 12.21 9.89
C LEU A 142 -10.11 11.61 11.21
N GLU A 143 -11.20 10.82 11.18
CA GLU A 143 -11.73 10.15 12.36
C GLU A 143 -10.72 9.10 12.87
N THR A 144 -10.32 8.18 12.01
CA THR A 144 -9.32 7.15 12.37
C THR A 144 -7.96 7.76 12.67
N ALA A 145 -7.52 8.78 11.92
CA ALA A 145 -6.26 9.47 12.18
C ALA A 145 -6.25 10.10 13.58
N ASN A 146 -7.31 10.80 13.96
CA ASN A 146 -7.46 11.38 15.31
C ASN A 146 -7.60 10.31 16.39
N LEU A 147 -8.31 9.22 16.12
CA LEU A 147 -8.46 8.10 17.04
C LEU A 147 -7.11 7.45 17.38
N LEU A 148 -6.26 7.22 16.38
CA LEU A 148 -4.90 6.71 16.58
C LEU A 148 -4.07 7.62 17.45
N ILE A 149 -4.06 8.94 17.17
CA ILE A 149 -3.32 9.94 17.93
C ILE A 149 -3.82 10.03 19.40
N ASN A 150 -5.14 10.03 19.59
CA ASN A 150 -5.72 10.25 20.91
C ASN A 150 -5.64 9.03 21.83
N LYS A 151 -5.60 7.82 21.26
CA LYS A 151 -5.60 6.56 22.04
C LYS A 151 -4.22 5.96 22.26
N ASN A 152 -3.19 6.41 21.56
CA ASN A 152 -1.88 5.78 21.60
C ASN A 152 -0.78 6.85 21.64
N ASP A 153 0.03 6.83 22.68
CA ASP A 153 1.13 7.76 22.93
C ASP A 153 2.28 7.71 21.90
N VAL A 154 2.33 6.62 21.11
CA VAL A 154 3.29 6.46 20.03
C VAL A 154 2.94 7.26 18.78
N PHE A 155 1.69 7.73 18.64
CA PHE A 155 1.25 8.55 17.53
C PHE A 155 1.09 10.02 17.91
N ARG A 156 1.46 10.90 16.99
CA ARG A 156 1.24 12.35 17.05
C ARG A 156 1.17 12.92 15.64
N TYR A 157 0.74 14.14 15.49
CA TYR A 157 0.96 14.88 14.26
C TYR A 157 2.25 15.70 14.38
N ARG A 158 3.06 15.65 13.32
CA ARG A 158 4.23 16.50 13.13
C ARG A 158 4.31 16.95 11.68
N SER A 159 4.25 18.24 11.42
CA SER A 159 4.32 18.81 10.06
C SER A 159 5.66 18.48 9.39
N ASP A 160 6.77 18.60 10.10
CA ASP A 160 8.13 18.34 9.61
C ASP A 160 8.35 16.87 9.17
N ALA A 161 7.51 15.94 9.63
CA ALA A 161 7.52 14.57 9.16
C ALA A 161 6.77 14.38 7.82
N HIS A 162 5.83 15.28 7.47
CA HIS A 162 4.99 15.13 6.27
C HIS A 162 5.33 16.12 5.15
N ASP A 163 5.72 17.36 5.50
CA ASP A 163 5.77 18.49 4.55
C ASP A 163 6.63 18.21 3.31
N TYR A 164 7.78 17.56 3.50
CA TYR A 164 8.73 17.25 2.42
C TYR A 164 9.00 15.74 2.27
N GLU A 165 8.17 14.89 2.87
CA GLU A 165 8.31 13.44 2.78
C GLU A 165 7.67 12.92 1.49
N HIS A 166 8.43 12.17 0.71
CA HIS A 166 8.01 11.65 -0.59
C HIS A 166 7.47 10.22 -0.53
N SER A 167 7.88 9.44 0.47
CA SER A 167 7.63 7.99 0.49
C SER A 167 6.15 7.62 0.45
N LEU A 168 5.26 8.43 1.05
CA LEU A 168 3.81 8.21 0.96
C LEU A 168 3.24 8.76 -0.34
N GLU A 169 3.71 9.96 -0.75
CA GLU A 169 3.17 10.68 -1.91
C GLU A 169 3.25 9.86 -3.19
N VAL A 170 4.38 9.21 -3.43
CA VAL A 170 4.61 8.45 -4.67
C VAL A 170 3.73 7.21 -4.80
N GLN A 171 3.14 6.71 -3.71
CA GLN A 171 2.21 5.58 -3.73
C GLN A 171 0.80 5.98 -4.20
N LEU A 172 0.43 7.25 -3.98
CA LEU A 172 -0.93 7.72 -4.14
C LEU A 172 -1.45 7.68 -5.59
N PRO A 173 -0.67 8.07 -6.63
CA PRO A 173 -1.14 7.97 -8.00
C PRO A 173 -1.43 6.53 -8.46
N PHE A 174 -0.70 5.53 -7.94
CA PHE A 174 -1.00 4.11 -8.22
C PHE A 174 -2.35 3.69 -7.64
N LEU A 175 -2.65 4.10 -6.41
CA LEU A 175 -3.95 3.87 -5.77
C LEU A 175 -5.09 4.53 -6.56
N GLN A 176 -4.92 5.80 -6.95
CA GLN A 176 -5.91 6.54 -7.74
C GLN A 176 -6.13 5.95 -9.13
N HIS A 177 -5.13 5.26 -9.69
CA HIS A 177 -5.23 4.62 -10.99
C HIS A 177 -5.88 3.25 -10.94
N ILE A 178 -5.58 2.44 -9.90
CA ILE A 178 -6.02 1.04 -9.85
C ILE A 178 -7.39 0.88 -9.19
N LEU A 179 -7.73 1.67 -8.16
CA LEU A 179 -8.99 1.53 -7.44
C LEU A 179 -10.13 2.21 -8.20
N GLU A 180 -11.14 1.44 -8.58
CA GLU A 180 -12.35 1.92 -9.26
C GLU A 180 -13.39 2.48 -8.28
N THR A 181 -13.17 2.35 -6.99
CA THR A 181 -14.07 2.80 -5.91
C THR A 181 -13.45 3.95 -5.13
N ASP A 182 -14.30 4.80 -4.56
CA ASP A 182 -13.84 5.82 -3.62
C ASP A 182 -13.18 5.18 -2.39
N PHE A 183 -12.07 5.75 -1.96
CA PHE A 183 -11.32 5.30 -0.79
C PHE A 183 -10.78 6.50 0.01
N LYS A 184 -10.53 6.26 1.30
CA LYS A 184 -9.86 7.21 2.18
C LYS A 184 -8.52 6.65 2.62
N ILE A 185 -7.59 7.54 2.96
CA ILE A 185 -6.27 7.13 3.43
C ILE A 185 -6.04 7.52 4.89
N VAL A 186 -5.19 6.75 5.57
CA VAL A 186 -4.55 7.16 6.83
C VAL A 186 -3.04 7.18 6.59
N PRO A 187 -2.45 8.38 6.38
CA PRO A 187 -1.02 8.54 6.11
C PRO A 187 -0.21 8.49 7.41
N ILE A 188 0.78 7.59 7.49
CA ILE A 188 1.61 7.35 8.68
C ILE A 188 3.09 7.37 8.30
N ILE A 189 3.88 8.23 8.97
CA ILE A 189 5.33 8.27 8.88
C ILE A 189 5.95 7.77 10.18
N ILE A 190 6.66 6.66 10.13
CA ILE A 190 7.38 6.10 11.27
C ILE A 190 8.74 6.76 11.36
N ALA A 191 9.04 7.41 12.49
CA ALA A 191 10.27 8.18 12.68
C ALA A 191 11.20 7.58 13.76
N THR A 192 10.76 6.52 14.44
CA THR A 192 11.54 5.83 15.46
C THR A 192 12.50 4.82 14.85
N GLN A 193 13.63 4.61 15.55
CA GLN A 193 14.54 3.49 15.35
C GLN A 193 14.42 2.44 16.46
N SER A 194 13.52 2.68 17.44
CA SER A 194 13.29 1.80 18.57
C SER A 194 12.39 0.63 18.18
N ARG A 195 12.93 -0.58 18.23
CA ARG A 195 12.15 -1.81 18.01
C ARG A 195 10.93 -1.91 18.94
N ASN A 196 11.06 -1.49 20.20
CA ASN A 196 9.96 -1.54 21.15
C ASN A 196 8.84 -0.57 20.74
N THR A 197 9.19 0.61 20.25
CA THR A 197 8.22 1.58 19.74
C THR A 197 7.55 1.10 18.46
N VAL A 198 8.29 0.44 17.57
CA VAL A 198 7.73 -0.22 16.36
C VAL A 198 6.71 -1.29 16.75
N LYS A 199 6.98 -2.10 17.79
CA LYS A 199 5.99 -3.08 18.31
C LYS A 199 4.72 -2.41 18.80
N LYS A 200 4.81 -1.33 19.57
CA LYS A 200 3.64 -0.57 20.06
C LYS A 200 2.84 0.02 18.89
N ILE A 201 3.51 0.54 17.85
CA ILE A 201 2.86 1.01 16.63
C ILE A 201 2.10 -0.13 15.95
N ALA A 202 2.73 -1.31 15.83
CA ALA A 202 2.09 -2.50 15.25
C ALA A 202 0.88 -2.96 16.07
N GLU A 203 0.98 -3.01 17.40
CA GLU A 203 -0.12 -3.36 18.30
C GLU A 203 -1.31 -2.41 18.12
N ALA A 204 -1.06 -1.12 17.99
CA ALA A 204 -2.11 -0.12 17.77
C ALA A 204 -2.76 -0.22 16.39
N LEU A 205 -2.04 -0.67 15.36
CA LEU A 205 -2.54 -0.84 13.99
C LEU A 205 -3.17 -2.21 13.74
N LYS A 206 -2.83 -3.23 14.53
CA LYS A 206 -3.30 -4.61 14.36
C LYS A 206 -4.83 -4.76 14.29
N PRO A 207 -5.67 -4.03 15.06
CA PRO A 207 -7.13 -4.11 14.95
C PRO A 207 -7.67 -3.67 13.58
N TYR A 208 -6.92 -2.87 12.83
CA TYR A 208 -7.30 -2.40 11.48
C TYR A 208 -6.80 -3.33 10.37
N PHE A 209 -6.01 -4.38 10.68
CA PHE A 209 -5.50 -5.30 9.68
C PHE A 209 -6.55 -6.37 9.36
N THR A 210 -7.52 -5.97 8.56
CA THR A 210 -8.68 -6.78 8.16
C THR A 210 -8.83 -6.77 6.64
N LYS A 211 -9.74 -7.56 6.10
CA LYS A 211 -10.01 -7.62 4.66
C LYS A 211 -10.66 -6.35 4.11
N GLU A 212 -11.28 -5.56 4.95
CA GLU A 212 -11.95 -4.30 4.59
C GLU A 212 -10.95 -3.15 4.41
N ASN A 213 -9.70 -3.32 4.85
CA ASN A 213 -8.65 -2.31 4.74
C ASN A 213 -7.49 -2.80 3.88
N LEU A 214 -6.76 -1.85 3.30
CA LEU A 214 -5.52 -2.13 2.58
C LEU A 214 -4.35 -1.44 3.28
N PHE A 215 -3.24 -2.17 3.48
CA PHE A 215 -2.00 -1.60 3.99
C PHE A 215 -0.99 -1.42 2.85
N VAL A 216 -0.51 -0.21 2.64
CA VAL A 216 0.55 0.11 1.67
C VAL A 216 1.81 0.46 2.43
N ILE A 217 2.80 -0.41 2.37
CA ILE A 217 4.10 -0.25 3.02
C ILE A 217 5.11 0.24 2.01
N SER A 218 5.62 1.43 2.23
CA SER A 218 6.50 2.13 1.30
C SER A 218 7.96 1.95 1.69
N THR A 219 8.75 1.27 0.85
CA THR A 219 10.18 1.04 1.07
C THR A 219 10.92 0.71 -0.21
N ASP A 220 12.11 1.29 -0.40
CA ASP A 220 13.13 0.75 -1.29
C ASP A 220 13.99 -0.26 -0.53
N PHE A 221 14.75 -1.09 -1.25
CA PHE A 221 15.67 -2.09 -0.71
C PHE A 221 17.09 -1.52 -0.59
N SER A 222 18.12 -2.23 -1.06
CA SER A 222 19.50 -1.78 -0.90
C SER A 222 19.77 -0.47 -1.62
N HIS A 223 20.63 0.37 -1.03
CA HIS A 223 21.07 1.61 -1.63
C HIS A 223 22.58 1.57 -1.87
N TYR A 224 22.95 1.80 -3.11
CA TYR A 224 24.28 2.12 -3.63
C TYR A 224 25.32 0.99 -3.69
N PRO A 225 25.07 -0.29 -3.39
CA PRO A 225 26.02 -1.33 -3.78
C PRO A 225 26.08 -1.43 -5.31
N ASP A 226 27.03 -2.21 -5.84
CA ASP A 226 26.97 -2.57 -7.25
C ASP A 226 25.78 -3.50 -7.56
N TYR A 227 25.51 -3.71 -8.85
CA TYR A 227 24.36 -4.48 -9.32
C TYR A 227 24.29 -5.90 -8.76
N GLU A 228 25.41 -6.62 -8.76
CA GLU A 228 25.44 -8.03 -8.33
C GLU A 228 25.28 -8.17 -6.82
N ASP A 229 25.88 -7.27 -6.07
CA ASP A 229 25.75 -7.25 -4.61
C ASP A 229 24.34 -6.79 -4.19
N ALA A 230 23.73 -5.83 -4.93
CA ALA A 230 22.32 -5.47 -4.74
C ALA A 230 21.41 -6.69 -4.88
N VAL A 231 21.54 -7.45 -5.98
CA VAL A 231 20.72 -8.64 -6.22
C VAL A 231 20.80 -9.65 -5.06
N LYS A 232 22.03 -9.88 -4.54
CA LYS A 232 22.24 -10.83 -3.42
C LYS A 232 21.65 -10.31 -2.10
N VAL A 233 21.88 -9.05 -1.79
CA VAL A 233 21.41 -8.41 -0.55
C VAL A 233 19.89 -8.30 -0.54
N ASP A 234 19.31 -7.85 -1.65
CA ASP A 234 17.88 -7.65 -1.78
C ASP A 234 17.13 -8.98 -1.75
N LYS A 235 17.68 -10.01 -2.41
CA LYS A 235 17.09 -11.36 -2.30
C LYS A 235 17.09 -11.87 -0.87
N ALA A 236 18.19 -11.74 -0.15
CA ALA A 236 18.27 -12.20 1.24
C ALA A 236 17.27 -11.42 2.14
N THR A 237 17.14 -10.12 1.91
CA THR A 237 16.19 -9.26 2.64
C THR A 237 14.75 -9.64 2.30
N ALA A 238 14.44 -9.88 1.00
CA ALA A 238 13.12 -10.32 0.58
C ALA A 238 12.75 -11.69 1.14
N ASP A 239 13.68 -12.67 1.12
CA ASP A 239 13.46 -13.99 1.71
C ASP A 239 13.13 -13.89 3.21
N ALA A 240 13.82 -13.00 3.94
CA ALA A 240 13.54 -12.75 5.35
C ALA A 240 12.18 -12.07 5.59
N ILE A 241 11.72 -11.20 4.69
CA ILE A 241 10.37 -10.63 4.75
C ILE A 241 9.32 -11.72 4.46
N VAL A 242 9.58 -12.56 3.45
CA VAL A 242 8.67 -13.63 3.02
C VAL A 242 8.50 -14.70 4.10
N SER A 243 9.50 -14.92 4.97
CA SER A 243 9.34 -15.81 6.12
C SER A 243 8.23 -15.38 7.10
N GLY A 244 7.84 -14.10 7.07
CA GLY A 244 6.87 -13.52 8.01
C GLY A 244 7.37 -13.43 9.46
N ILE A 245 8.67 -13.70 9.70
CA ILE A 245 9.28 -13.74 11.04
C ILE A 245 10.08 -12.46 11.27
N PRO A 246 9.63 -11.53 12.15
CA PRO A 246 10.30 -10.25 12.39
C PRO A 246 11.79 -10.39 12.76
N GLU A 247 12.12 -11.41 13.55
CA GLU A 247 13.49 -11.64 14.01
C GLU A 247 14.43 -12.04 12.85
N GLU A 248 13.94 -12.77 11.86
CA GLU A 248 14.72 -13.13 10.68
C GLU A 248 15.05 -11.90 9.83
N LEU A 249 14.10 -10.97 9.68
CA LEU A 249 14.38 -9.70 9.02
C LEU A 249 15.50 -8.94 9.75
N LEU A 250 15.37 -8.76 11.07
CA LEU A 250 16.37 -8.04 11.87
C LEU A 250 17.75 -8.71 11.85
N ALA A 251 17.79 -10.04 11.88
CA ALA A 251 19.04 -10.80 11.80
C ALA A 251 19.70 -10.66 10.41
N THR A 252 18.88 -10.70 9.34
CA THR A 252 19.34 -10.59 7.96
C THR A 252 19.90 -9.18 7.67
N LEU A 253 19.21 -8.12 8.10
CA LEU A 253 19.67 -6.75 7.94
C LEU A 253 21.05 -6.57 8.61
N ARG A 254 21.18 -6.97 9.88
CA ARG A 254 22.46 -6.92 10.61
C ARG A 254 23.56 -7.73 9.90
N LYS A 255 23.23 -8.95 9.43
CA LYS A 255 24.21 -9.80 8.71
C LYS A 255 24.66 -9.15 7.41
N ASN A 256 23.76 -8.52 6.67
CA ASN A 256 24.09 -7.83 5.42
C ASN A 256 24.98 -6.59 5.66
N GLU A 257 24.68 -5.78 6.68
CA GLU A 257 25.50 -4.65 7.09
C GLU A 257 26.92 -5.06 7.51
N GLN A 258 27.06 -6.21 8.20
CA GLN A 258 28.36 -6.74 8.64
C GLN A 258 29.22 -7.33 7.51
N LYS A 259 28.67 -7.56 6.31
CA LYS A 259 29.46 -8.08 5.17
C LYS A 259 30.47 -7.10 4.61
N GLY A 260 30.40 -5.81 4.96
CA GLY A 260 31.29 -4.79 4.45
C GLY A 260 31.17 -4.58 2.93
N ILE A 261 29.97 -4.72 2.38
CA ILE A 261 29.69 -4.53 0.95
C ILE A 261 30.02 -3.08 0.56
N PRO A 262 30.85 -2.84 -0.45
CA PRO A 262 31.22 -1.50 -0.86
C PRO A 262 30.00 -0.63 -1.18
N ASN A 263 30.02 0.61 -0.71
CA ASN A 263 28.98 1.64 -0.92
C ASN A 263 27.58 1.30 -0.37
N LEU A 264 27.34 0.14 0.22
CA LEU A 264 26.03 -0.20 0.78
C LEU A 264 25.68 0.75 1.92
N ALA A 265 24.71 1.65 1.69
CA ALA A 265 24.26 2.62 2.69
C ALA A 265 23.13 2.08 3.58
N THR A 266 22.25 1.26 3.02
CA THR A 266 21.18 0.56 3.73
C THR A 266 20.77 -0.67 2.95
N CYS A 267 20.22 -1.68 3.64
CA CYS A 267 19.63 -2.86 3.01
C CYS A 267 18.11 -2.73 2.81
N LEU A 268 17.47 -1.79 3.52
CA LEU A 268 16.02 -1.57 3.49
C LEU A 268 15.73 -0.20 4.13
N CYS A 269 15.47 0.83 3.30
CA CYS A 269 15.29 2.19 3.82
C CYS A 269 14.05 2.32 4.72
N GLY A 270 12.98 1.59 4.40
CA GLY A 270 11.74 1.54 5.17
C GLY A 270 11.66 0.38 6.17
N TRP A 271 12.78 -0.09 6.73
CA TRP A 271 12.81 -1.28 7.58
C TRP A 271 11.84 -1.19 8.78
N THR A 272 11.62 -0.01 9.35
CA THR A 272 10.69 0.15 10.47
C THR A 272 9.22 0.00 10.05
N SER A 273 8.88 0.43 8.82
CA SER A 273 7.53 0.25 8.25
C SER A 273 7.27 -1.22 7.90
N VAL A 274 8.25 -1.90 7.30
CA VAL A 274 8.16 -3.34 7.00
C VAL A 274 8.08 -4.15 8.30
N LEU A 275 8.93 -3.84 9.28
CA LEU A 275 8.91 -4.50 10.57
C LEU A 275 7.58 -4.30 11.32
N THR A 276 6.96 -3.12 11.19
CA THR A 276 5.61 -2.87 11.73
C THR A 276 4.60 -3.82 11.10
N LEU A 277 4.59 -3.98 9.78
CA LEU A 277 3.71 -4.94 9.10
C LEU A 277 3.95 -6.38 9.59
N MET A 278 5.22 -6.77 9.71
CA MET A 278 5.56 -8.12 10.17
C MET A 278 5.12 -8.37 11.61
N TYR A 279 5.23 -7.39 12.53
CA TYR A 279 4.68 -7.51 13.88
C TYR A 279 3.14 -7.51 13.91
N ILE A 280 2.47 -6.79 13.00
CA ILE A 280 1.00 -6.88 12.87
C ILE A 280 0.59 -8.32 12.54
N THR A 281 1.28 -8.95 11.60
CA THR A 281 0.93 -10.27 11.09
C THR A 281 1.50 -11.43 11.91
N GLU A 282 2.42 -11.15 12.84
CA GLU A 282 3.04 -12.17 13.70
C GLU A 282 1.97 -12.97 14.46
N GLY A 283 2.03 -14.31 14.31
CA GLY A 283 1.09 -15.23 14.94
C GLY A 283 -0.31 -15.28 14.30
N MET A 284 -0.55 -14.56 13.22
CA MET A 284 -1.82 -14.65 12.47
C MET A 284 -1.81 -15.87 11.55
N SER A 285 -2.74 -16.80 11.77
CA SER A 285 -2.91 -17.96 10.88
C SER A 285 -3.47 -17.55 9.52
N GLY A 286 -3.08 -18.27 8.47
CA GLY A 286 -3.60 -18.04 7.13
C GLY A 286 -3.10 -16.75 6.45
N ILE A 287 -1.99 -16.18 6.93
CA ILE A 287 -1.32 -15.04 6.29
C ILE A 287 -0.05 -15.55 5.63
N SER A 288 0.21 -15.09 4.41
CA SER A 288 1.48 -15.36 3.72
C SER A 288 1.97 -14.15 2.93
N TYR A 289 3.28 -14.03 2.83
CA TYR A 289 3.97 -13.02 2.02
C TYR A 289 4.35 -13.63 0.69
N MET A 290 4.02 -12.97 -0.40
CA MET A 290 4.29 -13.45 -1.76
C MET A 290 5.10 -12.42 -2.54
N PRO A 291 6.33 -12.77 -2.98
CA PRO A 291 7.14 -11.90 -3.80
C PRO A 291 6.53 -11.82 -5.22
N VAL A 292 6.48 -10.62 -5.79
CA VAL A 292 5.86 -10.36 -7.09
C VAL A 292 6.90 -10.04 -8.14
N GLU A 293 7.70 -9.00 -7.95
CA GLU A 293 8.73 -8.55 -8.89
C GLU A 293 9.92 -7.95 -8.16
N TYR A 294 11.11 -8.14 -8.72
CA TYR A 294 12.35 -7.48 -8.32
C TYR A 294 13.00 -6.82 -9.52
N ARG A 295 13.50 -5.61 -9.30
CA ARG A 295 14.43 -4.88 -10.16
C ARG A 295 15.33 -4.02 -9.33
N ASN A 296 16.34 -3.43 -9.96
CA ASN A 296 17.08 -2.33 -9.37
C ASN A 296 17.28 -1.18 -10.38
N SER A 297 17.79 -0.06 -9.94
CA SER A 297 17.94 1.13 -10.80
C SER A 297 18.88 0.88 -12.00
N GLY A 298 19.75 -0.13 -11.94
CA GLY A 298 20.58 -0.56 -13.07
C GLY A 298 19.81 -1.21 -14.21
N ASP A 299 18.56 -1.58 -14.02
CA ASP A 299 17.68 -2.13 -15.05
C ASP A 299 16.91 -1.03 -15.84
N ALA A 300 17.03 0.24 -15.44
CA ALA A 300 16.37 1.34 -16.12
C ALA A 300 16.95 1.56 -17.53
N LYS A 301 16.10 1.47 -18.55
CA LYS A 301 16.51 1.45 -19.98
C LYS A 301 17.41 2.61 -20.42
N HIS A 302 17.27 3.80 -19.82
CA HIS A 302 17.98 5.01 -20.23
C HIS A 302 18.92 5.57 -19.15
N TYR A 303 18.82 5.09 -17.92
CA TYR A 303 19.51 5.65 -16.75
C TYR A 303 20.25 4.60 -15.93
N GLY A 304 20.27 3.35 -16.40
CA GLY A 304 20.78 2.20 -15.65
C GLY A 304 22.30 2.20 -15.55
N ASP A 305 22.85 2.83 -14.53
CA ASP A 305 24.24 2.65 -14.09
C ASP A 305 24.28 1.48 -13.09
N LYS A 306 25.13 0.49 -13.38
CA LYS A 306 25.26 -0.73 -12.58
C LYS A 306 26.32 -0.63 -11.47
N SER A 307 27.07 0.45 -11.43
CA SER A 307 28.13 0.64 -10.43
C SER A 307 27.59 0.98 -9.04
N ARG A 308 26.41 1.62 -8.97
CA ARG A 308 25.73 2.01 -7.73
C ARG A 308 24.23 2.01 -7.96
N VAL A 309 23.57 0.99 -7.45
CA VAL A 309 22.13 0.81 -7.70
C VAL A 309 21.28 0.93 -6.43
N VAL A 310 19.98 1.12 -6.63
CA VAL A 310 18.95 1.02 -5.58
C VAL A 310 18.04 -0.14 -5.93
N GLY A 311 17.80 -1.04 -4.99
CA GLY A 311 16.95 -2.20 -5.16
C GLY A 311 15.48 -1.89 -4.94
N TYR A 312 14.61 -2.55 -5.69
CA TYR A 312 13.16 -2.40 -5.64
C TYR A 312 12.50 -3.77 -5.63
N TYR A 313 11.68 -4.01 -4.63
CA TYR A 313 10.91 -5.26 -4.52
C TYR A 313 9.43 -4.97 -4.35
N SER A 314 8.61 -5.73 -5.07
CA SER A 314 7.17 -5.83 -4.88
C SER A 314 6.87 -7.11 -4.11
N ILE A 315 6.25 -6.99 -2.93
CA ILE A 315 5.80 -8.11 -2.12
C ILE A 315 4.37 -7.83 -1.69
N VAL A 316 3.50 -8.83 -1.71
CA VAL A 316 2.12 -8.69 -1.21
C VAL A 316 1.87 -9.63 -0.05
N VAL A 317 0.97 -9.22 0.84
CA VAL A 317 0.48 -10.04 1.94
C VAL A 317 -0.93 -10.49 1.62
N VAL A 318 -1.11 -11.80 1.59
CA VAL A 318 -2.38 -12.43 1.20
C VAL A 318 -3.02 -13.15 2.37
N ALA A 319 -4.36 -13.08 2.43
CA ALA A 319 -5.13 -13.93 3.32
C ALA A 319 -5.21 -15.34 2.74
N GLY A 320 -4.81 -16.35 3.53
CA GLY A 320 -5.04 -17.75 3.19
C GLY A 320 -6.52 -18.12 3.30
N ASN A 321 -6.97 -19.08 2.53
CA ASN A 321 -8.27 -19.70 2.77
C ASN A 321 -8.14 -20.57 4.03
N ASN A 322 -8.94 -20.29 5.06
CA ASN A 322 -9.06 -21.16 6.24
C ASN A 322 -9.91 -22.42 5.91
N ASN A 323 -9.80 -22.97 4.69
CA ASN A 323 -10.41 -24.27 4.37
C ASN A 323 -9.40 -25.36 4.73
N PRO A 324 -9.68 -26.21 5.76
CA PRO A 324 -8.81 -27.31 6.11
C PRO A 324 -8.64 -28.35 5.00
N SER A 325 -9.45 -28.28 3.93
CA SER A 325 -9.49 -29.28 2.85
C SER A 325 -8.54 -29.00 1.67
N GLU A 326 -7.88 -27.84 1.59
CA GLU A 326 -6.94 -27.56 0.47
C GLU A 326 -5.47 -27.79 0.81
N ASN A 327 -5.12 -28.02 2.10
CA ASN A 327 -3.74 -28.31 2.49
C ASN A 327 -3.32 -29.78 2.27
N GLU A 328 -4.25 -30.70 1.94
CA GLU A 328 -3.90 -32.09 1.67
C GLU A 328 -3.66 -32.41 0.19
N SER A 329 -3.99 -31.50 -0.74
CA SER A 329 -3.82 -31.77 -2.18
C SER A 329 -2.57 -31.17 -2.82
N SER A 330 -1.78 -30.35 -2.12
CA SER A 330 -0.54 -29.76 -2.64
C SER A 330 0.75 -30.45 -2.20
N GLU A 331 0.69 -31.45 -1.31
CA GLU A 331 1.87 -32.23 -0.89
C GLU A 331 2.05 -33.57 -1.65
N GLN A 332 1.18 -33.91 -2.63
CA GLN A 332 1.28 -35.18 -3.36
C GLN A 332 1.65 -35.07 -4.84
N THR A 333 2.12 -33.92 -5.33
CA THR A 333 2.66 -33.83 -6.70
C THR A 333 4.07 -33.26 -6.72
N GLY A 334 5.02 -34.00 -6.16
CA GLY A 334 6.42 -33.58 -6.12
C GLY A 334 7.42 -34.69 -5.80
N ASN A 335 7.12 -35.95 -6.11
CA ASN A 335 8.10 -37.03 -6.05
C ASN A 335 7.85 -38.09 -7.14
N ASP A 336 7.76 -37.68 -8.39
CA ASP A 336 8.13 -38.54 -9.49
C ASP A 336 9.60 -38.25 -9.86
N GLU A 337 10.50 -38.77 -9.02
CA GLU A 337 11.85 -39.06 -9.47
C GLU A 337 11.75 -40.01 -10.67
N LEU A 338 12.10 -39.51 -11.85
CA LEU A 338 12.34 -40.31 -13.03
C LEU A 338 13.45 -41.32 -12.68
N LYS A 339 13.06 -42.48 -12.16
CA LYS A 339 13.98 -43.62 -11.99
C LYS A 339 14.32 -44.18 -13.37
N LEU A 340 15.27 -43.53 -14.06
CA LEU A 340 15.92 -44.06 -15.22
C LEU A 340 16.53 -45.43 -14.86
N SER A 341 16.13 -46.47 -15.57
CA SER A 341 16.70 -47.80 -15.39
C SER A 341 18.19 -47.81 -15.73
N VAL A 342 18.94 -48.76 -15.18
CA VAL A 342 20.38 -48.91 -15.47
C VAL A 342 20.67 -49.00 -16.96
N LYS A 343 19.74 -49.51 -17.76
CA LYS A 343 19.82 -49.58 -19.24
C LYS A 343 19.67 -48.24 -19.92
N ASP A 344 18.84 -47.32 -19.35
CA ASP A 344 18.63 -45.99 -19.93
C ASP A 344 19.81 -45.06 -19.63
N LYS A 345 20.51 -45.26 -18.50
CA LYS A 345 21.74 -44.54 -18.17
C LYS A 345 22.92 -44.92 -19.05
N GLN A 346 22.96 -46.16 -19.55
CA GLN A 346 24.02 -46.63 -20.42
C GLN A 346 23.91 -46.12 -21.87
N LYS A 347 22.66 -45.84 -22.32
CA LYS A 347 22.37 -45.31 -23.66
C LYS A 347 22.64 -43.80 -23.81
N LEU A 348 22.85 -43.07 -22.71
CA LEU A 348 23.20 -41.63 -22.68
C LEU A 348 24.73 -41.39 -22.64
N LEU A 349 25.52 -42.47 -22.62
CA LEU A 349 26.99 -42.39 -22.57
C LEU A 349 27.67 -42.98 -23.83
N GLU A 350 26.90 -43.43 -24.81
CA GLU A 350 27.32 -43.80 -26.18
C GLU A 350 26.85 -42.70 -27.18
#